data_0ebf90efaaf6e64da8a5be78989d6604
#
_entry.id   0ebf90efaaf6e64da8a5be78989d6604
#
_cell.length_a   1.000
_cell.length_b   1.000
_cell.length_c   1.000
_cell.angle_alpha   90.00
_cell.angle_beta   90.00
_cell.angle_gamma   90.00
#
_symmetry.space_group_name_H-M   'P 1'
#
loop_
_entity.id
_entity.type
_entity.pdbx_description
1 polymer ?
#
loop_
_entity_poly.entity_id
_entity_poly.type
_entity_poly.pdbx_seq_one_letter_code
_entity_poly.pdbx_strand_id
1 'polypeptide(L)'
;MPVPFELVIEYVFFSPFLFFLLLLLLGLYSLKNNSNKFKKRDKVFFLFKSFSGLWILFLITSNVLFYKAAALPLKFLTPKSIKQDADAIVVASAGVLESGAPTDASTRRAHAAALLYLEKKAPLVIVTGGITDPYLPPSSIKGIPIILQGMGVKNEHIIIENRSSDTFQNGIETKKILEQQGLQ
;
A
#
# COMPACT_ATOMS: atom_id res chain seq x y z
N MET A 1 -7.43 -23.34 -12.92
CA MET A 1 -7.18 -23.10 -11.47
C MET A 1 -8.41 -22.42 -10.91
N PRO A 2 -9.00 -22.84 -9.79
CA PRO A 2 -10.09 -22.12 -9.18
C PRO A 2 -9.58 -20.76 -8.68
N VAL A 3 -10.34 -19.70 -8.95
CA VAL A 3 -10.03 -18.35 -8.46
C VAL A 3 -10.04 -18.39 -6.93
N PRO A 4 -9.01 -17.93 -6.23
CA PRO A 4 -8.99 -17.90 -4.77
C PRO A 4 -10.20 -17.16 -4.22
N PHE A 5 -10.84 -17.71 -3.18
CA PHE A 5 -12.04 -17.15 -2.57
C PHE A 5 -11.86 -15.69 -2.10
N GLU A 6 -10.66 -15.33 -1.69
CA GLU A 6 -10.28 -13.96 -1.30
C GLU A 6 -10.37 -12.97 -2.46
N LEU A 7 -9.92 -13.35 -3.65
CA LEU A 7 -10.05 -12.53 -4.86
C LEU A 7 -11.52 -12.32 -5.25
N VAL A 8 -12.37 -13.35 -5.05
CA VAL A 8 -13.81 -13.23 -5.30
C VAL A 8 -14.45 -12.23 -4.33
N ILE A 9 -14.06 -12.26 -3.06
CA ILE A 9 -14.55 -11.32 -2.04
C ILE A 9 -14.11 -9.89 -2.40
N GLU A 10 -12.85 -9.65 -2.73
CA GLU A 10 -12.38 -8.32 -3.12
C GLU A 10 -13.12 -7.78 -4.35
N TYR A 11 -13.28 -8.60 -5.39
CA TYR A 11 -14.02 -8.18 -6.59
C TYR A 11 -15.52 -7.98 -6.34
N VAL A 12 -16.15 -8.78 -5.48
CA VAL A 12 -17.58 -8.71 -5.19
C VAL A 12 -17.90 -7.55 -4.23
N PHE A 13 -17.13 -7.38 -3.15
CA PHE A 13 -17.41 -6.33 -2.16
C PHE A 13 -16.89 -4.95 -2.55
N PHE A 14 -15.82 -4.87 -3.32
CA PHE A 14 -15.25 -3.60 -3.77
C PHE A 14 -15.65 -3.22 -5.21
N SER A 15 -16.45 -4.04 -5.91
CA SER A 15 -16.97 -3.67 -7.22
C SER A 15 -18.04 -2.58 -7.08
N PRO A 16 -17.81 -1.37 -7.58
CA PRO A 16 -18.83 -0.32 -7.60
C PRO A 16 -20.12 -0.77 -8.28
N PHE A 17 -20.00 -1.67 -9.25
CA PHE A 17 -21.13 -2.22 -10.01
C PHE A 17 -22.07 -3.06 -9.13
N LEU A 18 -21.54 -3.92 -8.25
CA LEU A 18 -22.37 -4.74 -7.36
C LEU A 18 -23.06 -3.92 -6.26
N PHE A 19 -22.38 -2.90 -5.74
CA PHE A 19 -23.00 -1.93 -4.86
C PHE A 19 -24.16 -1.19 -5.55
N PHE A 20 -23.99 -0.82 -6.80
CA PHE A 20 -25.03 -0.25 -7.65
C PHE A 20 -26.21 -1.17 -7.86
N LEU A 21 -25.95 -2.43 -8.22
CA LEU A 21 -26.97 -3.43 -8.44
C LEU A 21 -27.78 -3.66 -7.17
N LEU A 22 -27.13 -3.74 -6.01
CA LEU A 22 -27.79 -3.90 -4.72
C LEU A 22 -28.70 -2.72 -4.39
N LEU A 23 -28.25 -1.49 -4.60
CA LEU A 23 -29.06 -0.29 -4.38
C LEU A 23 -30.25 -0.19 -5.36
N LEU A 24 -30.04 -0.59 -6.61
CA LEU A 24 -31.11 -0.68 -7.60
C LEU A 24 -32.19 -1.69 -7.18
N LEU A 25 -31.76 -2.88 -6.77
CA LEU A 25 -32.67 -3.94 -6.29
C LEU A 25 -33.41 -3.53 -5.02
N LEU A 26 -32.75 -2.88 -4.07
CA LEU A 26 -33.39 -2.32 -2.86
C LEU A 26 -34.41 -1.24 -3.22
N GLY A 27 -34.08 -0.39 -4.19
CA GLY A 27 -34.99 0.62 -4.72
C GLY A 27 -36.23 0.00 -5.35
N LEU A 28 -36.06 -0.98 -6.22
CA LEU A 28 -37.16 -1.73 -6.87
C LEU A 28 -38.02 -2.50 -5.88
N TYR A 29 -37.40 -3.14 -4.87
CA TYR A 29 -38.11 -3.80 -3.77
C TYR A 29 -38.96 -2.83 -2.96
N SER A 30 -38.43 -1.66 -2.61
CA SER A 30 -39.15 -0.60 -1.91
C SER A 30 -40.36 -0.08 -2.70
N LEU A 31 -40.23 -0.04 -4.04
CA LEU A 31 -41.33 0.34 -4.94
C LEU A 31 -42.44 -0.70 -4.95
N LYS A 32 -42.10 -1.98 -4.96
CA LYS A 32 -43.04 -3.08 -5.04
C LYS A 32 -43.88 -3.23 -3.74
N ASN A 33 -43.28 -2.93 -2.59
CA ASN A 33 -43.88 -3.21 -1.29
C ASN A 33 -44.78 -2.10 -0.70
N ASN A 34 -45.10 -1.06 -1.47
CA ASN A 34 -45.84 0.09 -0.92
C ASN A 34 -47.09 0.46 -1.74
N SER A 35 -48.27 0.20 -1.16
CA SER A 35 -49.59 0.41 -1.78
C SER A 35 -50.06 1.86 -1.90
N ASN A 36 -49.36 2.84 -1.32
CA ASN A 36 -49.79 4.24 -1.26
C ASN A 36 -49.05 5.10 -2.31
N LYS A 37 -49.70 5.38 -3.45
CA LYS A 37 -49.10 6.04 -4.65
C LYS A 37 -48.38 7.35 -4.39
N PHE A 38 -48.86 8.22 -3.52
CA PHE A 38 -48.27 9.55 -3.28
C PHE A 38 -46.98 9.46 -2.43
N LYS A 39 -47.01 8.70 -1.32
CA LYS A 39 -45.82 8.43 -0.48
C LYS A 39 -44.74 7.62 -1.23
N LYS A 40 -45.12 6.85 -2.24
CA LYS A 40 -44.23 6.04 -3.06
C LYS A 40 -43.32 6.91 -3.94
N ARG A 41 -43.88 7.96 -4.56
CA ARG A 41 -43.12 8.89 -5.43
C ARG A 41 -42.08 9.67 -4.62
N ASP A 42 -42.42 10.12 -3.41
CA ASP A 42 -41.52 10.88 -2.55
C ASP A 42 -40.35 10.03 -2.05
N LYS A 43 -40.63 8.78 -1.69
CA LYS A 43 -39.60 7.81 -1.31
C LYS A 43 -38.64 7.47 -2.47
N VAL A 44 -39.18 7.28 -3.67
CA VAL A 44 -38.36 7.03 -4.89
C VAL A 44 -37.47 8.25 -5.17
N PHE A 45 -38.03 9.44 -5.07
CA PHE A 45 -37.28 10.67 -5.30
C PHE A 45 -36.19 10.88 -4.25
N PHE A 46 -36.49 10.57 -2.97
CA PHE A 46 -35.50 10.60 -1.91
C PHE A 46 -34.36 9.59 -2.13
N LEU A 47 -34.72 8.34 -2.47
CA LEU A 47 -33.72 7.30 -2.79
C LEU A 47 -32.85 7.70 -3.99
N PHE A 48 -33.45 8.27 -5.03
CA PHE A 48 -32.72 8.73 -6.20
C PHE A 48 -31.74 9.87 -5.87
N LYS A 49 -32.18 10.84 -5.05
CA LYS A 49 -31.28 11.91 -4.58
C LYS A 49 -30.14 11.39 -3.71
N SER A 50 -30.44 10.49 -2.78
CA SER A 50 -29.41 9.89 -1.90
C SER A 50 -28.41 9.09 -2.71
N PHE A 51 -28.89 8.34 -3.70
CA PHE A 51 -28.05 7.57 -4.62
C PHE A 51 -27.15 8.47 -5.47
N SER A 52 -27.71 9.53 -6.04
CA SER A 52 -26.95 10.49 -6.85
C SER A 52 -25.90 11.20 -6.00
N GLY A 53 -26.22 11.55 -4.74
CA GLY A 53 -25.26 12.14 -3.80
C GLY A 53 -24.10 11.22 -3.46
N LEU A 54 -24.38 9.94 -3.15
CA LEU A 54 -23.35 8.93 -2.89
C LEU A 54 -22.49 8.67 -4.12
N TRP A 55 -23.09 8.68 -5.31
CA TRP A 55 -22.35 8.51 -6.56
C TRP A 55 -21.40 9.67 -6.84
N ILE A 56 -21.87 10.89 -6.67
CA ILE A 56 -21.04 12.09 -6.82
C ILE A 56 -19.88 12.04 -5.80
N LEU A 57 -20.16 11.67 -4.54
CA LEU A 57 -19.14 11.53 -3.51
C LEU A 57 -18.12 10.47 -3.90
N PHE A 58 -18.55 9.32 -4.41
CA PHE A 58 -17.66 8.26 -4.90
C PHE A 58 -16.78 8.76 -6.06
N LEU A 59 -17.35 9.44 -7.05
CA LEU A 59 -16.59 10.00 -8.17
C LEU A 59 -15.53 11.02 -7.69
N ILE A 60 -15.90 11.87 -6.72
CA ILE A 60 -14.97 12.86 -6.14
C ILE A 60 -13.83 12.13 -5.40
N THR A 61 -14.16 11.18 -4.53
CA THR A 61 -13.15 10.48 -3.70
C THR A 61 -12.27 9.55 -4.51
N SER A 62 -12.79 8.98 -5.62
CA SER A 62 -12.02 8.13 -6.53
C SER A 62 -11.13 8.92 -7.50
N ASN A 63 -11.26 10.24 -7.51
CA ASN A 63 -10.47 11.07 -8.42
C ASN A 63 -9.05 11.30 -7.90
N VAL A 64 -8.06 11.12 -8.77
CA VAL A 64 -6.63 11.31 -8.45
C VAL A 64 -6.34 12.73 -7.96
N LEU A 65 -7.08 13.73 -8.45
CA LEU A 65 -6.94 15.13 -8.00
C LEU A 65 -7.39 15.30 -6.55
N PHE A 66 -8.50 14.66 -6.16
CA PHE A 66 -8.96 14.66 -4.77
C PHE A 66 -7.93 14.01 -3.84
N TYR A 67 -7.41 12.85 -4.23
CA TYR A 67 -6.36 12.16 -3.48
C TYR A 67 -5.11 13.03 -3.32
N LYS A 68 -4.65 13.67 -4.40
CA LYS A 68 -3.51 14.60 -4.34
C LYS A 68 -3.80 15.79 -3.43
N ALA A 69 -5.00 16.37 -3.51
CA ALA A 69 -5.40 17.48 -2.64
C ALA A 69 -5.47 17.06 -1.17
N ALA A 70 -6.07 15.92 -0.87
CA ALA A 70 -6.14 15.37 0.48
C ALA A 70 -4.75 15.04 1.07
N ALA A 71 -3.78 14.72 0.23
CA ALA A 71 -2.39 14.48 0.66
C ALA A 71 -1.58 15.77 0.88
N LEU A 72 -2.06 16.94 0.45
CA LEU A 72 -1.32 18.21 0.61
C LEU A 72 -0.99 18.55 2.07
N PRO A 73 -1.93 18.47 3.05
CA PRO A 73 -1.59 18.73 4.44
C PRO A 73 -0.47 17.84 4.97
N LEU A 74 -0.51 16.55 4.62
CA LEU A 74 0.53 15.60 5.02
C LEU A 74 1.89 15.96 4.42
N LYS A 75 1.93 16.41 3.17
CA LYS A 75 3.17 16.88 2.53
C LYS A 75 3.74 18.13 3.20
N PHE A 76 2.89 19.05 3.68
CA PHE A 76 3.33 20.23 4.42
C PHE A 76 3.84 19.88 5.82
N LEU A 77 3.23 18.89 6.48
CA LEU A 77 3.60 18.42 7.81
C LEU A 77 4.83 17.48 7.78
N THR A 78 5.16 16.91 6.62
CA THR A 78 6.32 16.02 6.49
C THR A 78 7.58 16.86 6.35
N PRO A 79 8.60 16.67 7.23
CA PRO A 79 9.88 17.36 7.11
C PRO A 79 10.51 17.09 5.75
N LYS A 80 10.90 18.15 5.04
CA LYS A 80 11.54 18.04 3.72
C LYS A 80 13.02 17.66 3.78
N SER A 81 13.65 17.76 4.94
CA SER A 81 15.07 17.49 5.10
C SER A 81 15.31 16.01 5.41
N ILE A 82 15.73 15.27 4.42
CA ILE A 82 16.58 14.10 4.69
C ILE A 82 17.88 14.70 5.26
N LYS A 83 18.22 14.36 6.51
CA LYS A 83 19.51 14.76 7.11
C LYS A 83 20.60 14.39 6.10
N GLN A 84 21.54 15.32 5.84
CA GLN A 84 22.61 15.07 4.88
C GLN A 84 23.59 14.01 5.40
N ASP A 85 23.63 13.81 6.71
CA ASP A 85 24.56 12.92 7.40
C ASP A 85 23.78 11.81 8.15
N ALA A 86 23.11 10.94 7.40
CA ALA A 86 22.52 9.74 7.97
C ALA A 86 23.54 8.60 7.95
N ASP A 87 23.53 7.74 8.98
CA ASP A 87 24.45 6.60 9.07
C ASP A 87 24.04 5.45 8.13
N ALA A 88 22.75 5.28 7.91
CA ALA A 88 22.23 4.25 7.02
C ALA A 88 20.90 4.65 6.35
N ILE A 89 20.64 4.06 5.20
CA ILE A 89 19.36 4.08 4.49
C ILE A 89 18.65 2.76 4.80
N VAL A 90 17.46 2.82 5.40
CA VAL A 90 16.68 1.62 5.72
C VAL A 90 15.60 1.40 4.67
N VAL A 91 15.62 0.23 4.03
CA VAL A 91 14.65 -0.19 3.02
C VAL A 91 13.76 -1.27 3.58
N ALA A 92 12.55 -0.92 3.99
CA ALA A 92 11.57 -1.91 4.42
C ALA A 92 10.95 -2.62 3.19
N SER A 93 11.01 -3.96 3.18
CA SER A 93 10.33 -4.78 2.18
C SER A 93 8.80 -4.54 2.23
N ALA A 94 8.15 -4.64 1.09
CA ALA A 94 6.69 -4.59 0.95
C ALA A 94 6.14 -5.89 0.32
N GLY A 95 6.82 -6.99 0.58
CA GLY A 95 6.44 -8.32 0.13
C GLY A 95 7.09 -8.75 -1.17
N VAL A 96 6.80 -9.99 -1.53
CA VAL A 96 7.25 -10.67 -2.76
C VAL A 96 6.08 -11.25 -3.51
N LEU A 97 6.30 -11.46 -4.79
CA LEU A 97 5.40 -12.21 -5.65
C LEU A 97 5.61 -13.73 -5.44
N GLU A 98 4.67 -14.56 -5.86
CA GLU A 98 4.80 -16.02 -5.86
C GLU A 98 6.07 -16.53 -6.59
N SER A 99 6.54 -15.77 -7.57
CA SER A 99 7.80 -16.03 -8.28
C SER A 99 9.07 -15.80 -7.45
N GLY A 100 8.94 -15.25 -6.24
CA GLY A 100 10.07 -14.81 -5.41
C GLY A 100 10.64 -13.43 -5.79
N ALA A 101 10.11 -12.78 -6.81
CA ALA A 101 10.50 -11.42 -7.18
C ALA A 101 9.92 -10.39 -6.21
N PRO A 102 10.61 -9.26 -5.95
CA PRO A 102 10.06 -8.17 -5.16
C PRO A 102 8.79 -7.62 -5.79
N THR A 103 7.81 -7.25 -4.96
CA THR A 103 6.63 -6.51 -5.45
C THR A 103 7.05 -5.17 -6.04
N ASP A 104 6.17 -4.54 -6.82
CA ASP A 104 6.39 -3.21 -7.37
C ASP A 104 6.66 -2.16 -6.28
N ALA A 105 6.02 -2.27 -5.11
CA ALA A 105 6.28 -1.41 -3.97
C ALA A 105 7.70 -1.62 -3.40
N SER A 106 8.17 -2.87 -3.27
CA SER A 106 9.52 -3.19 -2.83
C SER A 106 10.56 -2.68 -3.84
N THR A 107 10.30 -2.86 -5.14
CA THR A 107 11.15 -2.39 -6.24
C THR A 107 11.31 -0.87 -6.21
N ARG A 108 10.22 -0.12 -6.07
CA ARG A 108 10.27 1.36 -5.96
C ARG A 108 11.05 1.83 -4.74
N ARG A 109 10.92 1.15 -3.60
CA ARG A 109 11.70 1.48 -2.39
C ARG A 109 13.19 1.23 -2.60
N ALA A 110 13.55 0.11 -3.23
CA ALA A 110 14.93 -0.21 -3.58
C ALA A 110 15.54 0.86 -4.51
N HIS A 111 14.82 1.27 -5.55
CA HIS A 111 15.25 2.34 -6.45
C HIS A 111 15.49 3.66 -5.71
N ALA A 112 14.54 4.07 -4.85
CA ALA A 112 14.70 5.29 -4.07
C ALA A 112 15.92 5.23 -3.13
N ALA A 113 16.15 4.08 -2.49
CA ALA A 113 17.31 3.88 -1.63
C ALA A 113 18.63 3.92 -2.39
N ALA A 114 18.70 3.29 -3.57
CA ALA A 114 19.87 3.34 -4.41
C ALA A 114 20.21 4.79 -4.85
N LEU A 115 19.21 5.58 -5.22
CA LEU A 115 19.41 6.99 -5.55
C LEU A 115 19.97 7.77 -4.35
N LEU A 116 19.41 7.59 -3.16
CA LEU A 116 19.91 8.24 -1.94
C LEU A 116 21.35 7.84 -1.63
N TYR A 117 21.70 6.56 -1.82
CA TYR A 117 23.07 6.08 -1.64
C TYR A 117 24.02 6.70 -2.65
N LEU A 118 23.64 6.78 -3.93
CA LEU A 118 24.45 7.41 -4.98
C LEU A 118 24.63 8.92 -4.75
N GLU A 119 23.61 9.57 -4.17
CA GLU A 119 23.66 10.96 -3.69
C GLU A 119 24.50 11.12 -2.41
N LYS A 120 25.10 10.04 -1.90
CA LYS A 120 25.94 10.04 -0.67
C LYS A 120 25.18 10.53 0.57
N LYS A 121 23.87 10.25 0.67
CA LYS A 121 23.05 10.60 1.85
C LYS A 121 23.37 9.71 3.06
N ALA A 122 23.82 8.47 2.83
CA ALA A 122 24.36 7.59 3.84
C ALA A 122 25.30 6.55 3.20
N PRO A 123 26.28 6.04 3.95
CA PRO A 123 27.26 5.06 3.45
C PRO A 123 26.71 3.63 3.37
N LEU A 124 25.66 3.31 4.12
CA LEU A 124 25.10 1.96 4.24
C LEU A 124 23.64 1.89 3.81
N VAL A 125 23.22 0.74 3.30
CA VAL A 125 21.84 0.42 3.00
C VAL A 125 21.45 -0.85 3.77
N ILE A 126 20.47 -0.75 4.66
CA ILE A 126 19.93 -1.88 5.43
C ILE A 126 18.60 -2.27 4.78
N VAL A 127 18.53 -3.50 4.26
CA VAL A 127 17.29 -4.08 3.73
C VAL A 127 16.65 -4.88 4.84
N THR A 128 15.47 -4.47 5.30
CA THR A 128 14.75 -5.13 6.37
C THR A 128 13.42 -5.70 5.90
N GLY A 129 13.07 -6.87 6.41
CA GLY A 129 11.84 -7.58 6.12
C GLY A 129 12.07 -9.08 6.05
N GLY A 130 11.57 -9.80 7.04
CA GLY A 130 11.69 -11.26 7.15
C GLY A 130 10.56 -11.98 6.42
N ILE A 131 10.29 -13.19 6.87
CA ILE A 131 9.24 -14.05 6.37
C ILE A 131 7.92 -13.61 6.99
N THR A 132 7.11 -12.88 6.24
CA THR A 132 5.76 -12.47 6.67
C THR A 132 4.70 -13.52 6.32
N ASP A 133 4.97 -14.38 5.36
CA ASP A 133 4.08 -15.44 4.92
C ASP A 133 4.85 -16.78 4.90
N PRO A 134 4.46 -17.79 5.73
CA PRO A 134 5.12 -19.07 5.78
C PRO A 134 4.98 -19.90 4.49
N TYR A 135 4.06 -19.52 3.60
CA TYR A 135 3.84 -20.20 2.32
C TYR A 135 4.66 -19.59 1.18
N LEU A 136 5.25 -18.41 1.37
CA LEU A 136 6.12 -17.80 0.38
C LEU A 136 7.60 -18.14 0.64
N PRO A 137 8.40 -18.31 -0.41
CA PRO A 137 9.82 -18.61 -0.24
C PRO A 137 10.52 -17.45 0.49
N PRO A 138 11.48 -17.77 1.39
CA PRO A 138 12.26 -16.75 2.13
C PRO A 138 13.15 -15.87 1.24
N SER A 139 12.94 -15.92 -0.06
CA SER A 139 13.71 -15.22 -1.09
C SER A 139 13.32 -13.77 -1.32
N SER A 140 12.27 -13.28 -0.62
CA SER A 140 11.76 -11.93 -0.83
C SER A 140 12.80 -10.83 -0.64
N ILE A 141 13.63 -11.01 0.34
CA ILE A 141 14.69 -10.05 0.64
C ILE A 141 15.80 -10.13 -0.40
N LYS A 142 16.07 -11.29 -0.99
CA LYS A 142 17.17 -11.47 -1.95
C LYS A 142 17.00 -10.65 -3.24
N GLY A 143 15.80 -10.36 -3.65
CA GLY A 143 15.54 -9.58 -4.85
C GLY A 143 15.86 -8.09 -4.69
N ILE A 144 15.71 -7.52 -3.50
CA ILE A 144 16.02 -6.11 -3.23
C ILE A 144 17.52 -5.83 -3.34
N PRO A 145 18.43 -6.59 -2.71
CA PRO A 145 19.87 -6.44 -2.89
C PRO A 145 20.33 -6.51 -4.35
N ILE A 146 19.73 -7.41 -5.15
CA ILE A 146 20.04 -7.53 -6.58
C ILE A 146 19.73 -6.22 -7.32
N ILE A 147 18.58 -5.61 -7.03
CA ILE A 147 18.19 -4.31 -7.60
C ILE A 147 19.17 -3.22 -7.17
N LEU A 148 19.50 -3.15 -5.86
CA LEU A 148 20.44 -2.19 -5.32
C LEU A 148 21.83 -2.29 -5.99
N GLN A 149 22.36 -3.50 -6.12
CA GLN A 149 23.64 -3.77 -6.79
C GLN A 149 23.58 -3.39 -8.28
N GLY A 150 22.50 -3.75 -8.98
CA GLY A 150 22.28 -3.39 -10.37
C GLY A 150 22.23 -1.87 -10.60
N MET A 151 21.89 -1.10 -9.59
CA MET A 151 21.91 0.37 -9.60
C MET A 151 23.23 0.98 -9.10
N GLY A 152 24.23 0.18 -8.74
CA GLY A 152 25.55 0.65 -8.34
C GLY A 152 25.81 0.76 -6.83
N VAL A 153 24.92 0.22 -5.98
CA VAL A 153 25.20 0.07 -4.55
C VAL A 153 26.19 -1.08 -4.35
N LYS A 154 27.29 -0.83 -3.66
CA LYS A 154 28.30 -1.86 -3.42
C LYS A 154 27.75 -2.93 -2.49
N ASN A 155 28.05 -4.21 -2.80
CA ASN A 155 27.57 -5.33 -2.01
C ASN A 155 27.99 -5.26 -0.52
N GLU A 156 29.20 -4.79 -0.24
CA GLU A 156 29.76 -4.57 1.10
C GLU A 156 29.03 -3.53 1.92
N HIS A 157 28.25 -2.65 1.26
CA HIS A 157 27.45 -1.60 1.89
C HIS A 157 25.97 -1.99 2.04
N ILE A 158 25.60 -3.23 1.68
CA ILE A 158 24.24 -3.75 1.83
C ILE A 158 24.19 -4.73 2.99
N ILE A 159 23.40 -4.41 4.00
CA ILE A 159 23.14 -5.28 5.15
C ILE A 159 21.72 -5.82 5.03
N ILE A 160 21.55 -7.12 5.21
CA ILE A 160 20.25 -7.78 5.11
C ILE A 160 19.79 -8.18 6.50
N GLU A 161 18.62 -7.70 6.90
CA GLU A 161 17.88 -8.10 8.07
C GLU A 161 16.71 -9.00 7.61
N ASN A 162 16.70 -10.25 8.08
CA ASN A 162 15.76 -11.29 7.66
C ASN A 162 15.05 -12.01 8.82
N ARG A 163 15.06 -11.43 10.01
CA ARG A 163 14.45 -12.01 11.23
C ARG A 163 13.07 -11.48 11.52
N SER A 164 12.81 -10.23 11.10
CA SER A 164 11.56 -9.56 11.36
C SER A 164 10.39 -10.22 10.63
N SER A 165 9.23 -10.30 11.29
CA SER A 165 7.98 -10.82 10.73
C SER A 165 6.92 -9.73 10.48
N ASP A 166 7.13 -8.54 11.01
CA ASP A 166 6.23 -7.39 10.86
C ASP A 166 6.98 -6.06 10.89
N THR A 167 6.26 -4.96 10.63
CA THR A 167 6.85 -3.62 10.57
C THR A 167 7.45 -3.16 11.91
N PHE A 168 6.89 -3.58 13.04
CA PHE A 168 7.43 -3.24 14.35
C PHE A 168 8.76 -3.97 14.60
N GLN A 169 8.82 -5.25 14.26
CA GLN A 169 10.05 -6.02 14.34
C GLN A 169 11.12 -5.53 13.37
N ASN A 170 10.75 -5.06 12.16
CA ASN A 170 11.70 -4.39 11.26
C ASN A 170 12.46 -3.27 11.98
N GLY A 171 11.76 -2.44 12.75
CA GLY A 171 12.39 -1.37 13.54
C GLY A 171 13.34 -1.91 14.64
N ILE A 172 12.91 -2.93 15.38
CA ILE A 172 13.70 -3.52 16.47
C ILE A 172 14.97 -4.18 15.92
N GLU A 173 14.85 -5.02 14.89
CA GLU A 173 15.97 -5.75 14.32
C GLU A 173 16.95 -4.80 13.59
N THR A 174 16.43 -3.79 12.88
CA THR A 174 17.27 -2.73 12.30
C THR A 174 18.06 -1.98 13.36
N LYS A 175 17.41 -1.61 14.48
CA LYS A 175 18.09 -0.95 15.60
C LYS A 175 19.25 -1.80 16.15
N LYS A 176 19.07 -3.10 16.34
CA LYS A 176 20.13 -4.00 16.78
C LYS A 176 21.32 -4.02 15.81
N ILE A 177 21.04 -3.99 14.50
CA ILE A 177 22.09 -3.93 13.48
C ILE A 177 22.86 -2.62 13.58
N LEU A 178 22.16 -1.49 13.71
CA LEU A 178 22.79 -0.18 13.86
C LEU A 178 23.69 -0.14 15.11
N GLU A 179 23.19 -0.60 16.26
CA GLU A 179 23.96 -0.68 17.51
C GLU A 179 25.22 -1.58 17.37
N GLN A 180 25.10 -2.72 16.67
CA GLN A 180 26.25 -3.61 16.39
C GLN A 180 27.31 -2.98 15.48
N GLN A 181 26.90 -2.07 14.61
CA GLN A 181 27.80 -1.30 13.74
C GLN A 181 28.32 -0.02 14.42
N GLY A 182 27.91 0.29 15.66
CA GLY A 182 28.26 1.51 16.37
C GLY A 182 27.60 2.77 15.76
N LEU A 183 26.47 2.62 15.08
CA LEU A 183 25.68 3.67 14.44
C LEU A 183 24.46 4.03 15.30
N GLN A 184 23.87 5.22 15.09
CA GLN A 184 22.73 5.75 15.84
C GLN A 184 21.52 6.04 14.95
#